data_00b78192b952175234ba5dfcce450692
#
_entry.id   00b78192b952175234ba5dfcce450692
#
_cell.length_a   1.000
_cell.length_b   1.000
_cell.length_c   1.000
_cell.angle_alpha   90.00
_cell.angle_beta   90.00
_cell.angle_gamma   90.00
#
_symmetry.space_group_name_H-M   'P 1'
#
loop_
_entity.id
_entity.type
_entity.pdbx_description
1 polymer ?
#
loop_
_entity_poly.entity_id
_entity_poly.type
_entity_poly.pdbx_seq_one_letter_code
_entity_poly.pdbx_strand_id
1 'polypeptide(L)'
;MMWTAMESVQFEVGRAELQSKCVDKIEKLAAWMKHDRHVVIGLDGHGDDTTAKDSDPTLGARRVQAVRDALIAAGVAPGRIVVGDFRAQPSICRGAVEDCLALSRRVDVHATRN
;
A
#
# COMPACT_ATOMS: atom_id res chain seq x y z
N MET A 1 0.94 2.31 20.78
CA MET A 1 1.62 2.63 19.51
C MET A 1 0.58 3.19 18.54
N MET A 2 0.82 4.36 18.02
CA MET A 2 -0.16 5.07 17.20
C MET A 2 0.28 5.06 15.73
N TRP A 3 -0.55 4.55 14.86
CA TRP A 3 -0.28 4.51 13.42
C TRP A 3 -0.81 5.78 12.75
N THR A 4 0.00 6.39 11.92
CA THR A 4 -0.35 7.59 11.17
C THR A 4 -0.35 7.27 9.68
N ALA A 5 -1.44 7.60 8.99
CA ALA A 5 -1.51 7.43 7.55
C ALA A 5 -0.52 8.37 6.87
N MET A 6 0.31 7.83 5.97
CA MET A 6 1.40 8.57 5.34
C MET A 6 1.22 8.72 3.84
N GLU A 7 0.92 7.63 3.16
CA GLU A 7 0.97 7.57 1.71
C GLU A 7 0.03 6.48 1.20
N SER A 8 -0.28 6.53 -0.06
CA SER A 8 -1.08 5.52 -0.73
C SER A 8 -0.39 5.17 -2.05
N VAL A 9 -0.25 3.88 -2.32
CA VAL A 9 0.31 3.37 -3.57
C VAL A 9 -0.84 2.79 -4.38
N GLN A 10 -1.10 3.35 -5.56
CA GLN A 10 -2.23 2.96 -6.38
C GLN A 10 -1.84 1.93 -7.44
N PHE A 11 -2.81 1.09 -7.80
CA PHE A 11 -2.63 0.00 -8.77
C PHE A 11 -3.68 0.09 -9.87
N GLU A 12 -3.34 -0.47 -11.02
CA GLU A 12 -4.29 -0.62 -12.12
C GLU A 12 -5.26 -1.76 -11.81
N VAL A 13 -6.43 -1.72 -12.43
CA VAL A 13 -7.48 -2.72 -12.24
C VAL A 13 -6.96 -4.14 -12.47
N GLY A 14 -7.22 -5.02 -11.52
CA GLY A 14 -6.84 -6.42 -11.59
C GLY A 14 -5.34 -6.69 -11.53
N ARG A 15 -4.52 -5.69 -11.25
CA ARG A 15 -3.07 -5.83 -11.25
C ARG A 15 -2.46 -5.60 -9.87
N ALA A 16 -1.35 -6.27 -9.63
CA ALA A 16 -0.56 -6.13 -8.41
C ALA A 16 0.89 -5.73 -8.71
N GLU A 17 1.18 -5.31 -9.94
CA GLU A 17 2.49 -4.79 -10.31
C GLU A 17 2.57 -3.30 -9.98
N LEU A 18 3.70 -2.87 -9.45
CA LEU A 18 3.96 -1.46 -9.18
C LEU A 18 4.07 -0.69 -10.50
N GLN A 19 3.34 0.43 -10.60
CA GLN A 19 3.50 1.36 -11.69
C GLN A 19 4.81 2.13 -11.53
N SER A 20 5.44 2.49 -12.65
CA SER A 20 6.71 3.22 -12.61
C SER A 20 6.61 4.53 -11.82
N LYS A 21 5.47 5.22 -11.89
CA LYS A 21 5.24 6.44 -11.11
C LYS A 21 5.23 6.21 -9.60
N CYS A 22 4.99 4.97 -9.16
CA CYS A 22 4.97 4.63 -7.73
C CYS A 22 6.34 4.21 -7.22
N VAL A 23 7.28 3.87 -8.10
CA VAL A 23 8.63 3.47 -7.71
C VAL A 23 9.33 4.61 -6.96
N ASP A 24 9.17 5.84 -7.43
CA ASP A 24 9.75 7.01 -6.74
C ASP A 24 9.23 7.18 -5.33
N LYS A 25 7.93 6.93 -5.11
CA LYS A 25 7.33 6.98 -3.77
C LYS A 25 7.97 5.93 -2.85
N ILE A 26 8.16 4.73 -3.36
CA ILE A 26 8.77 3.63 -2.60
C ILE A 26 10.22 3.96 -2.26
N GLU A 27 10.97 4.51 -3.20
CA GLU A 27 12.37 4.90 -2.98
C GLU A 27 12.49 5.99 -1.93
N LYS A 28 11.62 6.99 -1.97
CA LYS A 28 11.59 8.07 -0.97
C LYS A 28 11.23 7.54 0.41
N LEU A 29 10.26 6.64 0.48
CA LEU A 29 9.86 6.01 1.72
C LEU A 29 11.01 5.20 2.32
N ALA A 30 11.69 4.40 1.50
CA ALA A 30 12.84 3.61 1.92
C ALA A 30 13.99 4.50 2.41
N ALA A 31 14.26 5.59 1.72
CA ALA A 31 15.29 6.56 2.12
C ALA A 31 14.98 7.17 3.49
N TRP A 32 13.74 7.55 3.72
CA TRP A 32 13.30 8.06 5.03
C TRP A 32 13.49 7.02 6.12
N MET A 33 13.09 5.79 5.88
CA MET A 33 13.23 4.70 6.86
C MET A 33 14.69 4.36 7.18
N LYS A 34 15.57 4.48 6.19
CA LYS A 34 17.01 4.26 6.42
C LYS A 34 17.62 5.40 7.22
N HIS A 35 17.10 6.61 7.07
CA HIS A 35 17.56 7.78 7.81
C HIS A 35 17.00 7.81 9.24
N ASP A 36 15.76 7.37 9.45
CA ASP A 36 15.13 7.33 10.76
C ASP A 36 14.90 5.86 11.17
N ARG A 37 15.77 5.36 12.02
CA ARG A 37 15.83 3.95 12.40
C ARG A 37 14.66 3.49 13.27
N HIS A 38 13.89 4.41 13.83
CA HIS A 38 12.77 4.10 14.72
C HIS A 38 11.43 3.98 13.98
N VAL A 39 11.39 4.30 12.69
CA VAL A 39 10.18 4.20 11.90
C VAL A 39 9.86 2.75 11.56
N VAL A 40 8.62 2.37 11.80
CA VAL A 40 8.05 1.08 11.37
C VAL A 40 6.88 1.40 10.45
N ILE A 41 6.79 0.67 9.34
CA ILE A 41 5.76 0.86 8.31
C ILE A 41 4.72 -0.25 8.42
N GLY A 42 3.45 0.13 8.34
CA GLY A 42 2.33 -0.79 8.22
C GLY A 42 1.71 -0.70 6.83
N LEU A 43 1.47 -1.83 6.19
CA LEU A 43 0.89 -1.92 4.85
C LEU A 43 -0.46 -2.61 4.90
N ASP A 44 -1.44 -2.01 4.23
CA ASP A 44 -2.80 -2.50 4.16
C ASP A 44 -3.31 -2.42 2.72
N GLY A 45 -3.66 -3.56 2.14
CA GLY A 45 -4.02 -3.67 0.73
C GLY A 45 -5.52 -3.68 0.49
N HIS A 46 -5.93 -3.00 -0.58
CA HIS A 46 -7.32 -2.85 -0.96
C HIS A 46 -7.56 -3.09 -2.45
N GLY A 47 -8.78 -3.49 -2.77
CA GLY A 47 -9.30 -3.53 -4.12
C GLY A 47 -10.57 -2.70 -4.22
N ASP A 48 -11.12 -2.55 -5.42
CA ASP A 48 -12.36 -1.78 -5.61
C ASP A 48 -13.63 -2.62 -5.37
N ASP A 49 -13.51 -3.95 -5.33
CA ASP A 49 -14.57 -4.94 -5.03
C ASP A 49 -15.75 -4.97 -6.02
N THR A 50 -15.91 -3.97 -6.85
CA THR A 50 -17.05 -3.85 -7.77
C THR A 50 -16.69 -4.21 -9.20
N THR A 51 -15.41 -4.10 -9.59
CA THR A 51 -14.92 -4.45 -10.92
C THR A 51 -14.55 -5.93 -10.94
N ALA A 52 -15.04 -6.67 -11.94
CA ALA A 52 -14.79 -8.13 -12.02
C ALA A 52 -13.29 -8.47 -11.96
N LYS A 53 -12.45 -7.68 -12.63
CA LYS A 53 -11.01 -7.90 -12.62
C LYS A 53 -10.36 -7.64 -11.26
N ASP A 54 -10.98 -6.81 -10.42
CA ASP A 54 -10.45 -6.46 -9.09
C ASP A 54 -11.14 -7.23 -7.96
N SER A 55 -12.02 -8.18 -8.28
CA SER A 55 -12.78 -8.93 -7.28
C SER A 55 -12.04 -10.14 -6.71
N ASP A 56 -10.83 -10.42 -7.17
CA ASP A 56 -9.99 -11.50 -6.65
C ASP A 56 -9.67 -11.23 -5.17
N PRO A 57 -10.08 -12.11 -4.24
CA PRO A 57 -9.85 -11.89 -2.81
C PRO A 57 -8.38 -11.89 -2.40
N THR A 58 -7.48 -12.38 -3.26
CA THR A 58 -6.03 -12.38 -2.97
C THR A 58 -5.32 -11.12 -3.45
N LEU A 59 -6.01 -10.25 -4.20
CA LEU A 59 -5.38 -9.14 -4.89
C LEU A 59 -4.78 -8.12 -3.91
N GLY A 60 -5.49 -7.80 -2.83
CA GLY A 60 -4.99 -6.91 -1.80
C GLY A 60 -3.68 -7.41 -1.20
N ALA A 61 -3.61 -8.69 -0.87
CA ALA A 61 -2.39 -9.29 -0.32
C ALA A 61 -1.24 -9.29 -1.32
N ARG A 62 -1.53 -9.53 -2.61
CA ARG A 62 -0.50 -9.49 -3.67
C ARG A 62 0.02 -8.08 -3.89
N ARG A 63 -0.84 -7.07 -3.77
CA ARG A 63 -0.45 -5.65 -3.84
C ARG A 63 0.46 -5.27 -2.68
N VAL A 64 0.11 -5.69 -1.47
CA VAL A 64 0.96 -5.49 -0.29
C VAL A 64 2.32 -6.15 -0.48
N GLN A 65 2.33 -7.38 -1.00
CA GLN A 65 3.58 -8.10 -1.23
C GLN A 65 4.48 -7.35 -2.21
N ALA A 66 3.91 -6.76 -3.27
CA ALA A 66 4.67 -5.98 -4.25
C ALA A 66 5.33 -4.75 -3.60
N VAL A 67 4.61 -4.03 -2.75
CA VAL A 67 5.16 -2.87 -2.03
C VAL A 67 6.23 -3.31 -1.03
N ARG A 68 5.97 -4.36 -0.27
CA ARG A 68 6.92 -4.92 0.69
C ARG A 68 8.23 -5.33 0.01
N ASP A 69 8.13 -6.08 -1.08
CA ASP A 69 9.31 -6.55 -1.81
C ASP A 69 10.13 -5.39 -2.36
N ALA A 70 9.47 -4.35 -2.86
CA ALA A 70 10.16 -3.16 -3.36
C ALA A 70 10.88 -2.40 -2.25
N LEU A 71 10.29 -2.30 -1.06
CA LEU A 71 10.94 -1.67 0.10
C LEU A 71 12.18 -2.47 0.54
N ILE A 72 12.06 -3.79 0.58
CA ILE A 72 13.18 -4.66 0.96
C ILE A 72 14.30 -4.53 -0.09
N ALA A 73 13.95 -4.53 -1.37
CA ALA A 73 14.94 -4.35 -2.45
C ALA A 73 15.64 -2.99 -2.36
N ALA A 74 14.96 -1.98 -1.82
CA ALA A 74 15.53 -0.64 -1.60
C ALA A 74 16.33 -0.53 -0.30
N GLY A 75 16.47 -1.62 0.45
CA GLY A 75 17.33 -1.69 1.63
C GLY A 75 16.63 -1.61 2.99
N VAL A 76 15.30 -1.71 3.01
CA VAL A 76 14.54 -1.72 4.27
C VAL A 76 14.54 -3.13 4.86
N ALA A 77 14.86 -3.26 6.14
CA ALA A 77 14.84 -4.55 6.81
C ALA A 77 13.40 -5.08 6.91
N PRO A 78 13.16 -6.37 6.62
CA PRO A 78 11.79 -6.93 6.66
C PRO A 78 11.09 -6.77 8.02
N GLY A 79 11.83 -6.80 9.12
CA GLY A 79 11.26 -6.63 10.46
C GLY A 79 10.69 -5.24 10.75
N ARG A 80 10.91 -4.28 9.87
CA ARG A 80 10.38 -2.93 9.98
C ARG A 80 9.11 -2.72 9.15
N ILE A 81 8.60 -3.77 8.53
CA ILE A 81 7.41 -3.74 7.68
C ILE A 81 6.39 -4.71 8.27
N VAL A 82 5.24 -4.18 8.66
CA VAL A 82 4.15 -4.95 9.24
C VAL A 82 2.99 -4.94 8.24
N VAL A 83 2.38 -6.09 8.02
CA VAL A 83 1.22 -6.22 7.14
C VAL A 83 -0.01 -6.46 8.02
N GLY A 84 -1.09 -5.73 7.75
CA GLY A 84 -2.32 -5.90 8.51
C GLY A 84 -3.35 -4.84 8.22
N ASP A 85 -4.36 -4.79 9.08
CA ASP A 85 -5.39 -3.76 9.06
C ASP A 85 -4.96 -2.62 9.98
N PHE A 86 -4.72 -1.45 9.40
CA PHE A 86 -4.28 -0.27 10.13
C PHE A 86 -5.36 0.82 10.09
N ARG A 87 -6.62 0.44 10.27
CA ARG A 87 -7.78 1.31 10.19
C ARG A 87 -7.96 1.89 8.78
N ALA A 88 -7.76 1.04 7.79
CA ALA A 88 -8.02 1.42 6.41
C ALA A 88 -9.45 1.92 6.27
N GLN A 89 -9.61 3.02 5.57
CA GLN A 89 -10.93 3.50 5.21
C GLN A 89 -11.55 2.49 4.25
N PRO A 90 -12.80 2.06 4.48
CA PRO A 90 -13.50 1.27 3.48
C PRO A 90 -13.62 2.10 2.19
N SER A 91 -13.91 1.43 1.08
CA SER A 91 -14.12 2.14 -0.16
C SER A 91 -15.16 3.25 0.04
N ILE A 92 -14.77 4.47 -0.28
CA ILE A 92 -15.67 5.64 -0.20
C ILE A 92 -16.57 5.73 -1.42
N CYS A 93 -16.40 4.81 -2.37
CA CYS A 93 -17.12 4.84 -3.64
C CYS A 93 -18.51 4.25 -3.50
N ARG A 94 -19.51 4.99 -3.98
CA ARG A 94 -20.86 4.52 -4.12
C ARG A 94 -21.14 4.37 -5.61
N GLY A 95 -21.34 3.12 -6.05
CA GLY A 95 -21.55 2.80 -7.45
C GLY A 95 -20.23 2.67 -8.23
N ALA A 96 -20.34 2.57 -9.54
CA ALA A 96 -19.22 2.26 -10.42
C ALA A 96 -18.65 3.51 -11.10
N VAL A 97 -18.26 4.51 -10.32
CA VAL A 97 -17.59 5.71 -10.83
C VAL A 97 -16.09 5.41 -10.91
N GLU A 98 -15.53 5.35 -12.11
CA GLU A 98 -14.17 4.87 -12.35
C GLU A 98 -13.11 5.65 -11.57
N ASP A 99 -13.20 6.98 -11.51
CA ASP A 99 -12.21 7.78 -10.78
C ASP A 99 -12.18 7.42 -9.29
N CYS A 100 -13.35 7.17 -8.70
CA CYS A 100 -13.46 6.77 -7.32
C CYS A 100 -12.96 5.34 -7.10
N LEU A 101 -13.32 4.42 -8.01
CA LEU A 101 -12.86 3.03 -7.94
C LEU A 101 -11.34 2.96 -8.06
N ALA A 102 -10.74 3.77 -8.92
CA ALA A 102 -9.28 3.83 -9.06
C ALA A 102 -8.60 4.17 -7.73
N LEU A 103 -9.18 5.04 -6.93
CA LEU A 103 -8.65 5.40 -5.61
C LEU A 103 -8.74 4.24 -4.61
N SER A 104 -9.62 3.27 -4.84
CA SER A 104 -9.76 2.10 -3.97
C SER A 104 -8.73 1.02 -4.25
N ARG A 105 -8.11 1.02 -5.44
CA ARG A 105 -7.09 0.03 -5.84
C ARG A 105 -5.73 0.47 -5.32
N ARG A 106 -5.49 0.18 -4.03
CA ARG A 106 -4.34 0.79 -3.36
C ARG A 106 -3.75 -0.08 -2.26
N VAL A 107 -2.54 0.27 -1.88
CA VAL A 107 -1.94 -0.13 -0.60
C VAL A 107 -1.78 1.15 0.23
N ASP A 108 -2.42 1.18 1.37
CA ASP A 108 -2.25 2.27 2.33
C ASP A 108 -0.96 2.04 3.13
N VAL A 109 -0.18 3.09 3.25
CA VAL A 109 1.07 3.08 4.02
C VAL A 109 0.86 3.89 5.28
N HIS A 110 1.04 3.23 6.41
CA HIS A 110 0.99 3.87 7.73
C HIS A 110 2.36 3.80 8.36
N ALA A 111 2.63 4.72 9.25
CA ALA A 111 3.91 4.73 9.96
C ALA A 111 3.70 4.91 11.45
N THR A 112 4.59 4.32 12.23
CA THR A 112 4.70 4.58 13.65
C THR A 112 6.18 4.60 14.02
N ARG A 113 6.50 5.04 15.23
CA ARG A 113 7.88 5.06 15.74
C ARG A 113 7.96 4.21 17.00
N ASN A 114 9.02 3.44 17.08
CA ASN A 114 9.34 2.67 18.29
C ASN A 114 9.90 3.57 19.39
#